data_d533d4d944a38c31a644cf6932984195
#
_entry.id   d533d4d944a38c31a644cf6932984195
#
_cell.length_a   1.000
_cell.length_b   1.000
_cell.length_c   1.000
_cell.angle_alpha   90.00
_cell.angle_beta   90.00
_cell.angle_gamma   90.00
#
_symmetry.space_group_name_H-M   'P 1'
#
loop_
_entity.id
_entity.type
_entity.pdbx_description
1 polymer ?
#
loop_
_entity_poly.entity_id
_entity_poly.type
_entity_poly.pdbx_seq_one_letter_code
_entity_poly.pdbx_strand_id
1 'polypeptide(L)'
;MIAKFAKKINEILIQKGIVQKEDAELYQYGIENGIVVAGNLLASGIFGIVTGRPGLVLVFLLFYASLRSYSGGSHCKSRIGCFLISMAILFIPVYTYEPVMKNVPNALILLIGVLAVVIIIVLAPVESINKPLDEEERRYYARVTHCITALQVCVLIILFCLDLQDYFYAGYVSIVLVAVFMVMGKIAVKRYV
;
A
#
# COMPACT_ATOMS: atom_id res chain seq x y z
N MET A 1 12.17 -8.53 -19.25
CA MET A 1 11.00 -8.56 -20.15
C MET A 1 10.20 -7.26 -20.04
N ILE A 2 9.76 -6.84 -18.85
CA ILE A 2 8.99 -5.60 -18.60
C ILE A 2 9.69 -4.36 -19.18
N ALA A 3 11.00 -4.17 -18.91
CA ALA A 3 11.75 -3.02 -19.41
C ALA A 3 11.79 -2.95 -20.95
N LYS A 4 11.91 -4.10 -21.65
CA LYS A 4 11.87 -4.13 -23.11
C LYS A 4 10.49 -3.74 -23.65
N PHE A 5 9.42 -4.16 -22.99
CA PHE A 5 8.06 -3.84 -23.37
C PHE A 5 7.74 -2.35 -23.12
N ALA A 6 8.12 -1.84 -21.94
CA ALA A 6 7.98 -0.43 -21.61
C ALA A 6 8.76 0.48 -22.56
N LYS A 7 9.99 0.09 -22.93
CA LYS A 7 10.80 0.83 -23.91
C LYS A 7 10.09 0.91 -25.27
N LYS A 8 9.51 -0.19 -25.75
CA LYS A 8 8.78 -0.20 -27.01
C LYS A 8 7.55 0.71 -26.99
N ILE A 9 6.80 0.71 -25.87
CA ILE A 9 5.67 1.64 -25.70
C ILE A 9 6.17 3.09 -25.70
N ASN A 10 7.24 3.38 -24.97
CA ASN A 10 7.79 4.72 -24.88
C ASN A 10 8.28 5.24 -26.23
N GLU A 11 8.96 4.39 -27.03
CA GLU A 11 9.37 4.72 -28.39
C GLU A 11 8.18 5.08 -29.29
N ILE A 12 7.05 4.37 -29.17
CA ILE A 12 5.83 4.68 -29.91
C ILE A 12 5.25 6.03 -29.47
N LEU A 13 5.26 6.34 -28.18
CA LEU A 13 4.77 7.62 -27.66
C LEU A 13 5.62 8.79 -28.14
N ILE A 14 6.93 8.62 -28.18
CA ILE A 14 7.88 9.62 -28.72
C ILE A 14 7.65 9.82 -30.22
N GLN A 15 7.51 8.74 -31.00
CA GLN A 15 7.25 8.81 -32.43
C GLN A 15 5.93 9.53 -32.76
N LYS A 16 4.91 9.38 -31.91
CA LYS A 16 3.64 10.10 -32.04
C LYS A 16 3.67 11.55 -31.51
N GLY A 17 4.80 12.02 -31.01
CA GLY A 17 4.93 13.36 -30.45
C GLY A 17 4.19 13.59 -29.13
N ILE A 18 3.74 12.52 -28.46
CA ILE A 18 3.03 12.59 -27.18
C ILE A 18 4.01 12.85 -26.03
N VAL A 19 5.24 12.31 -26.15
CA VAL A 19 6.31 12.45 -25.19
C VAL A 19 7.49 13.14 -25.83
N GLN A 20 8.05 14.15 -25.15
CA GLN A 20 9.28 14.82 -25.59
C GLN A 20 10.48 13.91 -25.29
N LYS A 21 11.54 14.05 -26.11
CA LYS A 21 12.72 13.20 -25.94
C LYS A 21 13.43 13.41 -24.59
N GLU A 22 13.35 14.63 -24.06
CA GLU A 22 13.89 15.01 -22.75
C GLU A 22 13.22 14.25 -21.60
N ASP A 23 11.93 13.93 -21.74
CA ASP A 23 11.15 13.23 -20.70
C ASP A 23 11.13 11.71 -20.87
N ALA A 24 11.83 11.18 -21.89
CA ALA A 24 11.78 9.76 -22.26
C ALA A 24 12.10 8.80 -21.10
N GLU A 25 13.09 9.12 -20.29
CA GLU A 25 13.47 8.28 -19.13
C GLU A 25 12.41 8.27 -18.04
N LEU A 26 11.80 9.42 -17.75
CA LEU A 26 10.74 9.57 -16.78
C LEU A 26 9.50 8.75 -17.19
N TYR A 27 9.08 8.88 -18.45
CA TYR A 27 7.95 8.12 -18.99
C TYR A 27 8.23 6.61 -19.04
N GLN A 28 9.44 6.21 -19.41
CA GLN A 28 9.82 4.79 -19.40
C GLN A 28 9.72 4.22 -17.99
N TYR A 29 10.24 4.92 -16.99
CA TYR A 29 10.12 4.52 -15.58
C TYR A 29 8.65 4.43 -15.13
N GLY A 30 7.83 5.42 -15.51
CA GLY A 30 6.39 5.44 -15.21
C GLY A 30 5.65 4.24 -15.81
N ILE A 31 5.91 3.92 -17.10
CA ILE A 31 5.31 2.78 -17.80
C ILE A 31 5.74 1.46 -17.14
N GLU A 32 7.02 1.31 -16.83
CA GLU A 32 7.53 0.11 -16.15
C GLU A 32 6.86 -0.12 -14.80
N ASN A 33 6.71 0.95 -14.02
CA ASN A 33 6.05 0.89 -12.73
C ASN A 33 4.54 0.61 -12.87
N GLY A 34 3.88 1.24 -13.84
CA GLY A 34 2.47 1.02 -14.16
C GLY A 34 2.18 -0.45 -14.52
N ILE A 35 3.05 -1.09 -15.30
CA ILE A 35 2.93 -2.52 -15.64
C ILE A 35 3.03 -3.40 -14.40
N VAL A 36 3.96 -3.09 -13.48
CA VAL A 36 4.10 -3.84 -12.23
C VAL A 36 2.87 -3.69 -11.34
N VAL A 37 2.34 -2.46 -11.21
CA VAL A 37 1.13 -2.18 -10.44
C VAL A 37 -0.08 -2.90 -11.03
N ALA A 38 -0.28 -2.81 -12.36
CA ALA A 38 -1.37 -3.50 -13.04
C ALA A 38 -1.26 -5.03 -12.86
N GLY A 39 -0.06 -5.59 -12.98
CA GLY A 39 0.19 -7.01 -12.72
C GLY A 39 -0.14 -7.43 -11.29
N ASN A 40 0.22 -6.60 -10.30
CA ASN A 40 -0.15 -6.83 -8.90
C ASN A 40 -1.67 -6.80 -8.69
N LEU A 41 -2.37 -5.82 -9.27
CA LEU A 41 -3.83 -5.72 -9.15
C LEU A 41 -4.54 -6.91 -9.80
N LEU A 42 -4.10 -7.32 -10.99
CA LEU A 42 -4.66 -8.51 -11.66
C LEU A 42 -4.41 -9.78 -10.85
N ALA A 43 -3.19 -10.00 -10.37
CA ALA A 43 -2.86 -11.16 -9.53
C ALA A 43 -3.66 -11.17 -8.24
N SER A 44 -3.84 -10.00 -7.60
CA SER A 44 -4.67 -9.86 -6.39
C SER A 44 -6.15 -10.15 -6.67
N GLY A 45 -6.68 -9.70 -7.80
CA GLY A 45 -8.05 -10.00 -8.24
C GLY A 45 -8.25 -11.51 -8.45
N ILE A 46 -7.32 -12.16 -9.17
CA ILE A 46 -7.34 -13.62 -9.38
C ILE A 46 -7.27 -14.34 -8.03
N PHE A 47 -6.38 -13.93 -7.14
CA PHE A 47 -6.25 -14.50 -5.80
C PHE A 47 -7.57 -14.39 -5.02
N GLY A 48 -8.24 -13.21 -5.06
CA GLY A 48 -9.54 -13.02 -4.42
C GLY A 48 -10.62 -13.95 -4.97
N ILE A 49 -10.66 -14.16 -6.29
CA ILE A 49 -11.62 -15.08 -6.94
C ILE A 49 -11.33 -16.53 -6.56
N VAL A 50 -10.06 -16.96 -6.63
CA VAL A 50 -9.64 -18.32 -6.30
C VAL A 50 -9.91 -18.67 -4.84
N THR A 51 -9.74 -17.71 -3.93
CA THR A 51 -10.02 -17.92 -2.50
C THR A 51 -11.51 -17.78 -2.13
N GLY A 52 -12.37 -17.41 -3.09
CA GLY A 52 -13.79 -17.15 -2.85
C GLY A 52 -14.06 -15.87 -2.04
N ARG A 53 -13.06 -14.99 -1.86
CA ARG A 53 -13.16 -13.77 -1.04
C ARG A 53 -12.77 -12.48 -1.80
N PRO A 54 -13.32 -12.23 -3.01
CA PRO A 54 -12.91 -11.09 -3.83
C PRO A 54 -13.22 -9.75 -3.17
N GLY A 55 -14.33 -9.63 -2.45
CA GLY A 55 -14.71 -8.41 -1.73
C GLY A 55 -13.73 -8.07 -0.59
N LEU A 56 -13.29 -9.08 0.18
CA LEU A 56 -12.29 -8.91 1.23
C LEU A 56 -10.97 -8.39 0.65
N VAL A 57 -10.50 -9.01 -0.44
CA VAL A 57 -9.27 -8.57 -1.13
C VAL A 57 -9.41 -7.15 -1.68
N LEU A 58 -10.58 -6.79 -2.24
CA LEU A 58 -10.85 -5.45 -2.72
C LEU A 58 -10.76 -4.41 -1.61
N VAL A 59 -11.43 -4.65 -0.48
CA VAL A 59 -11.39 -3.74 0.69
C VAL A 59 -9.96 -3.61 1.21
N PHE A 60 -9.23 -4.73 1.35
CA PHE A 60 -7.83 -4.70 1.73
C PHE A 60 -6.99 -3.81 0.81
N LEU A 61 -7.11 -3.99 -0.51
CA LEU A 61 -6.35 -3.21 -1.49
C LEU A 61 -6.71 -1.72 -1.44
N LEU A 62 -7.99 -1.37 -1.32
CA LEU A 62 -8.44 0.02 -1.21
C LEU A 62 -7.84 0.71 0.02
N PHE A 63 -7.89 0.05 1.18
CA PHE A 63 -7.33 0.58 2.41
C PHE A 63 -5.79 0.65 2.34
N TYR A 64 -5.16 -0.44 1.93
CA TYR A 64 -3.70 -0.53 1.90
C TYR A 64 -3.08 0.43 0.87
N ALA A 65 -3.57 0.42 -0.37
CA ALA A 65 -2.99 1.22 -1.44
C ALA A 65 -3.19 2.72 -1.21
N SER A 66 -4.40 3.16 -0.82
CA SER A 66 -4.66 4.58 -0.56
C SER A 66 -3.77 5.14 0.54
N LEU A 67 -3.64 4.42 1.66
CA LEU A 67 -2.83 4.88 2.77
C LEU A 67 -1.32 4.78 2.44
N ARG A 68 -0.90 3.67 1.84
CA ARG A 68 0.49 3.40 1.49
C ARG A 68 1.08 4.41 0.49
N SER A 69 0.26 4.93 -0.42
CA SER A 69 0.69 5.89 -1.44
C SER A 69 1.17 7.22 -0.85
N TYR A 70 0.64 7.62 0.30
CA TYR A 70 0.95 8.90 0.93
C TYR A 70 1.77 8.76 2.23
N SER A 71 1.63 7.65 2.95
CA SER A 71 2.35 7.44 4.22
C SER A 71 3.85 7.18 4.05
N GLY A 72 4.29 6.75 2.87
CA GLY A 72 5.67 6.33 2.65
C GLY A 72 6.03 5.00 3.34
N GLY A 73 7.29 4.79 3.68
CA GLY A 73 7.80 3.60 4.35
C GLY A 73 8.75 2.76 3.48
N SER A 74 9.11 1.55 3.93
CA SER A 74 10.08 0.69 3.25
C SER A 74 9.60 0.24 1.88
N HIS A 75 10.50 0.29 0.90
CA HIS A 75 10.31 -0.25 -0.44
C HIS A 75 11.33 -1.34 -0.74
N CYS A 76 10.92 -2.35 -1.52
CA CYS A 76 11.85 -3.39 -1.97
C CYS A 76 12.81 -2.84 -3.03
N LYS A 77 14.06 -3.26 -2.96
CA LYS A 77 15.07 -2.90 -3.97
C LYS A 77 14.81 -3.54 -5.34
N SER A 78 14.08 -4.65 -5.39
CA SER A 78 13.74 -5.35 -6.64
C SER A 78 12.23 -5.36 -6.91
N ARG A 79 11.85 -5.25 -8.18
CA ARG A 79 10.45 -5.31 -8.64
C ARG A 79 9.81 -6.66 -8.33
N ILE A 80 10.56 -7.74 -8.49
CA ILE A 80 10.10 -9.11 -8.18
C ILE A 80 9.86 -9.24 -6.67
N GLY A 81 10.78 -8.72 -5.84
CA GLY A 81 10.59 -8.71 -4.39
C GLY A 81 9.36 -7.93 -3.97
N CYS A 82 9.09 -6.77 -4.60
CA CYS A 82 7.88 -5.99 -4.36
C CYS A 82 6.62 -6.79 -4.70
N PHE A 83 6.60 -7.47 -5.86
CA PHE A 83 5.49 -8.32 -6.27
C PHE A 83 5.24 -9.47 -5.27
N LEU A 84 6.31 -10.19 -4.89
CA LEU A 84 6.20 -11.32 -3.96
C LEU A 84 5.71 -10.88 -2.57
N ILE A 85 6.22 -9.76 -2.06
CA ILE A 85 5.74 -9.21 -0.78
C ILE A 85 4.29 -8.75 -0.89
N SER A 86 3.89 -8.10 -1.98
CA SER A 86 2.49 -7.69 -2.21
C SER A 86 1.56 -8.90 -2.21
N MET A 87 1.97 -10.01 -2.83
CA MET A 87 1.21 -11.26 -2.77
C MET A 87 1.20 -11.84 -1.36
N ALA A 88 2.35 -11.90 -0.68
CA ALA A 88 2.45 -12.47 0.66
C ALA A 88 1.55 -11.74 1.69
N ILE A 89 1.47 -10.41 1.63
CA ILE A 89 0.60 -9.65 2.54
C ILE A 89 -0.89 -9.87 2.31
N LEU A 90 -1.30 -10.28 1.10
CA LEU A 90 -2.70 -10.63 0.81
C LEU A 90 -3.15 -11.92 1.51
N PHE A 91 -2.22 -12.85 1.79
CA PHE A 91 -2.54 -14.04 2.55
C PHE A 91 -2.96 -13.72 3.99
N ILE A 92 -2.45 -12.64 4.56
CA ILE A 92 -2.72 -12.28 5.96
C ILE A 92 -4.22 -12.12 6.21
N PRO A 93 -4.94 -11.15 5.61
CA PRO A 93 -6.36 -10.96 5.92
C PRO A 93 -7.24 -12.15 5.52
N VAL A 94 -6.86 -12.90 4.48
CA VAL A 94 -7.65 -14.04 3.99
C VAL A 94 -7.58 -15.24 4.93
N TYR A 95 -6.39 -15.57 5.43
CA TYR A 95 -6.17 -16.79 6.20
C TYR A 95 -6.09 -16.59 7.72
N THR A 96 -5.88 -15.35 8.19
CA THR A 96 -5.81 -15.06 9.62
C THR A 96 -7.13 -14.55 10.22
N TYR A 97 -8.13 -14.27 9.38
CA TYR A 97 -9.42 -13.76 9.85
C TYR A 97 -10.04 -14.65 10.94
N GLU A 98 -10.35 -15.90 10.61
CA GLU A 98 -11.03 -16.82 11.54
C GLU A 98 -10.21 -17.09 12.81
N PRO A 99 -8.91 -17.46 12.73
CA PRO A 99 -8.14 -17.71 13.94
C PRO A 99 -7.97 -16.48 14.82
N VAL A 100 -7.84 -15.29 14.25
CA VAL A 100 -7.67 -14.05 15.03
C VAL A 100 -8.99 -13.66 15.67
N MET A 101 -10.08 -13.58 14.92
CA MET A 101 -11.36 -13.15 15.44
C MET A 101 -11.94 -14.11 16.48
N LYS A 102 -11.59 -15.41 16.39
CA LYS A 102 -12.04 -16.42 17.35
C LYS A 102 -11.21 -16.49 18.63
N ASN A 103 -9.90 -16.28 18.55
CA ASN A 103 -8.99 -16.58 19.66
C ASN A 103 -8.36 -15.33 20.29
N VAL A 104 -8.39 -14.17 19.61
CA VAL A 104 -7.77 -12.94 20.12
C VAL A 104 -8.83 -12.07 20.81
N PRO A 105 -8.61 -11.63 22.06
CA PRO A 105 -9.54 -10.74 22.75
C PRO A 105 -9.75 -9.43 21.97
N ASN A 106 -10.99 -8.97 21.87
CA ASN A 106 -11.34 -7.71 21.18
C ASN A 106 -10.57 -6.50 21.73
N ALA A 107 -10.29 -6.49 23.03
CA ALA A 107 -9.49 -5.43 23.64
C ALA A 107 -8.06 -5.37 23.09
N LEU A 108 -7.44 -6.52 22.78
CA LEU A 108 -6.11 -6.58 22.17
C LEU A 108 -6.15 -6.15 20.70
N ILE A 109 -7.18 -6.54 19.96
CA ILE A 109 -7.39 -6.09 18.57
C ILE A 109 -7.53 -4.55 18.54
N LEU A 110 -8.35 -4.00 19.43
CA LEU A 110 -8.51 -2.55 19.55
C LEU A 110 -7.20 -1.85 19.92
N LEU A 111 -6.48 -2.36 20.91
CA LEU A 111 -5.19 -1.79 21.34
C LEU A 111 -4.18 -1.73 20.18
N ILE A 112 -4.02 -2.83 19.44
CA ILE A 112 -3.11 -2.89 18.28
C ILE A 112 -3.56 -1.89 17.20
N GLY A 113 -4.85 -1.79 16.93
CA GLY A 113 -5.41 -0.83 15.97
C GLY A 113 -5.13 0.62 16.35
N VAL A 114 -5.38 0.97 17.62
CA VAL A 114 -5.07 2.32 18.14
C VAL A 114 -3.57 2.62 18.06
N LEU A 115 -2.71 1.69 18.45
CA LEU A 115 -1.26 1.84 18.31
C LEU A 115 -0.84 2.04 16.86
N ALA A 116 -1.42 1.29 15.92
CA ALA A 116 -1.13 1.44 14.50
C ALA A 116 -1.52 2.84 13.98
N VAL A 117 -2.70 3.33 14.34
CA VAL A 117 -3.16 4.69 13.98
C VAL A 117 -2.22 5.76 14.57
N VAL A 118 -1.84 5.63 15.83
CA VAL A 118 -0.88 6.56 16.49
C VAL A 118 0.47 6.55 15.76
N ILE A 119 0.99 5.37 15.41
CA ILE A 119 2.24 5.24 14.66
C ILE A 119 2.14 5.97 13.31
N ILE A 120 1.03 5.78 12.59
CA ILE A 120 0.83 6.45 11.29
C ILE A 120 0.80 7.97 11.46
N ILE A 121 0.05 8.48 12.43
CA ILE A 121 -0.07 9.93 12.67
C ILE A 121 1.29 10.55 13.05
N VAL A 122 2.07 9.87 13.89
CA VAL A 122 3.36 10.39 14.39
C VAL A 122 4.48 10.28 13.35
N LEU A 123 4.46 9.21 12.53
CA LEU A 123 5.56 8.93 11.61
C LEU A 123 5.34 9.45 10.17
N ALA A 124 4.10 9.73 9.77
CA ALA A 124 3.80 10.12 8.40
C ALA A 124 4.29 11.54 8.05
N PRO A 125 4.85 11.72 6.85
CA PRO A 125 5.28 10.69 5.92
C PRO A 125 6.67 10.13 6.25
N VAL A 126 6.91 8.85 5.97
CA VAL A 126 8.25 8.26 6.07
C VAL A 126 8.95 8.43 4.72
N GLU A 127 9.98 9.23 4.70
CA GLU A 127 10.79 9.50 3.51
C GLU A 127 11.57 8.25 3.07
N SER A 128 11.85 8.18 1.78
CA SER A 128 12.75 7.17 1.21
C SER A 128 14.12 7.79 0.93
N ILE A 129 15.19 7.02 1.11
CA ILE A 129 16.57 7.44 0.79
C ILE A 129 16.67 7.93 -0.66
N ASN A 130 15.88 7.35 -1.57
CA ASN A 130 15.91 7.66 -2.99
C ASN A 130 15.01 8.84 -3.39
N LYS A 131 14.16 9.33 -2.48
CA LYS A 131 13.27 10.47 -2.71
C LYS A 131 13.14 11.27 -1.40
N PRO A 132 14.08 12.19 -1.12
CA PRO A 132 13.89 13.15 -0.06
C PRO A 132 12.71 14.07 -0.43
N LEU A 133 11.91 14.43 0.56
CA LEU A 133 10.78 15.33 0.40
C LEU A 133 11.22 16.73 0.84
N ASP A 134 10.77 17.76 0.12
CA ASP A 134 10.88 19.11 0.62
C ASP A 134 9.86 19.40 1.74
N GLU A 135 9.94 20.54 2.40
CA GLU A 135 9.06 20.85 3.52
C GLU A 135 7.59 21.00 3.10
N GLU A 136 7.31 21.47 1.87
CA GLU A 136 5.94 21.62 1.36
C GLU A 136 5.34 20.27 1.02
N GLU A 137 6.09 19.42 0.29
CA GLU A 137 5.70 18.05 0.00
C GLU A 137 5.44 17.25 1.30
N ARG A 138 6.33 17.37 2.28
CA ARG A 138 6.20 16.69 3.57
C ARG A 138 4.92 17.09 4.30
N ARG A 139 4.60 18.38 4.34
CA ARG A 139 3.35 18.88 4.95
C ARG A 139 2.11 18.40 4.18
N TYR A 140 2.19 18.38 2.86
CA TYR A 140 1.12 17.89 2.00
C TYR A 140 0.86 16.39 2.24
N TYR A 141 1.89 15.55 2.14
CA TYR A 141 1.77 14.10 2.34
C TYR A 141 1.32 13.76 3.76
N ALA A 142 1.81 14.46 4.79
CA ALA A 142 1.34 14.28 6.17
C ALA A 142 -0.16 14.56 6.28
N ARG A 143 -0.62 15.70 5.77
CA ARG A 143 -2.04 16.10 5.83
C ARG A 143 -2.93 15.10 5.11
N VAL A 144 -2.56 14.68 3.91
CA VAL A 144 -3.32 13.68 3.14
C VAL A 144 -3.36 12.34 3.87
N THR A 145 -2.23 11.88 4.42
CA THR A 145 -2.19 10.64 5.21
C THR A 145 -3.12 10.70 6.41
N HIS A 146 -3.12 11.82 7.16
CA HIS A 146 -4.00 11.99 8.32
C HIS A 146 -5.48 11.99 7.91
N CYS A 147 -5.84 12.67 6.82
CA CYS A 147 -7.22 12.67 6.30
C CYS A 147 -7.66 11.25 5.86
N ILE A 148 -6.80 10.52 5.13
CA ILE A 148 -7.09 9.15 4.72
C ILE A 148 -7.23 8.24 5.95
N THR A 149 -6.34 8.35 6.93
CA THR A 149 -6.40 7.55 8.16
C THR A 149 -7.70 7.81 8.92
N ALA A 150 -8.10 9.08 9.08
CA ALA A 150 -9.36 9.43 9.74
C ALA A 150 -10.57 8.87 8.99
N LEU A 151 -10.61 9.01 7.66
CA LEU A 151 -11.66 8.43 6.84
C LEU A 151 -11.72 6.91 6.98
N GLN A 152 -10.58 6.23 6.93
CA GLN A 152 -10.51 4.76 7.08
C GLN A 152 -10.99 4.31 8.45
N VAL A 153 -10.61 5.01 9.53
CA VAL A 153 -11.11 4.71 10.88
C VAL A 153 -12.63 4.87 10.94
N CYS A 154 -13.20 5.93 10.37
CA CYS A 154 -14.65 6.09 10.27
C CYS A 154 -15.31 4.93 9.51
N VAL A 155 -14.75 4.52 8.39
CA VAL A 155 -15.26 3.37 7.61
C VAL A 155 -15.17 2.08 8.41
N LEU A 156 -14.07 1.84 9.15
CA LEU A 156 -13.95 0.67 10.03
C LEU A 156 -15.04 0.64 11.10
N ILE A 157 -15.36 1.77 11.72
CA ILE A 157 -16.44 1.86 12.71
C ILE A 157 -17.77 1.51 12.07
N ILE A 158 -18.05 2.02 10.87
CA ILE A 158 -19.28 1.69 10.12
C ILE A 158 -19.34 0.20 9.80
N LEU A 159 -18.27 -0.39 9.28
CA LEU A 159 -18.20 -1.82 8.97
C LEU A 159 -18.44 -2.69 10.22
N PHE A 160 -17.87 -2.27 11.35
CA PHE A 160 -18.09 -2.95 12.63
C PHE A 160 -19.53 -2.84 13.10
N CYS A 161 -20.17 -1.65 13.01
CA CYS A 161 -21.56 -1.45 13.37
C CYS A 161 -22.56 -2.20 12.47
N LEU A 162 -22.18 -2.43 11.20
CA LEU A 162 -22.99 -3.19 10.24
C LEU A 162 -22.77 -4.71 10.32
N ASP A 163 -21.95 -5.17 11.27
CA ASP A 163 -21.55 -6.58 11.45
C ASP A 163 -20.85 -7.20 10.22
N LEU A 164 -20.19 -6.36 9.41
CA LEU A 164 -19.41 -6.77 8.25
C LEU A 164 -17.97 -7.11 8.67
N GLN A 165 -17.83 -8.13 9.53
CA GLN A 165 -16.59 -8.47 10.24
C GLN A 165 -15.41 -8.81 9.31
N ASP A 166 -15.66 -9.49 8.17
CA ASP A 166 -14.63 -9.84 7.18
C ASP A 166 -13.99 -8.58 6.59
N TYR A 167 -14.82 -7.61 6.20
CA TYR A 167 -14.37 -6.34 5.62
C TYR A 167 -13.72 -5.43 6.66
N PHE A 168 -14.27 -5.40 7.89
CA PHE A 168 -13.64 -4.71 9.02
C PHE A 168 -12.22 -5.24 9.23
N TYR A 169 -12.05 -6.56 9.29
CA TYR A 169 -10.75 -7.17 9.51
C TYR A 169 -9.77 -6.89 8.38
N ALA A 170 -10.22 -6.92 7.13
CA ALA A 170 -9.38 -6.59 5.98
C ALA A 170 -8.83 -5.15 6.05
N GLY A 171 -9.69 -4.17 6.35
CA GLY A 171 -9.29 -2.78 6.54
C GLY A 171 -8.39 -2.59 7.77
N TYR A 172 -8.70 -3.24 8.89
CA TYR A 172 -7.90 -3.24 10.11
C TYR A 172 -6.48 -3.75 9.85
N VAL A 173 -6.33 -4.91 9.22
CA VAL A 173 -5.01 -5.49 8.86
C VAL A 173 -4.24 -4.56 7.93
N SER A 174 -4.91 -3.88 7.01
CA SER A 174 -4.28 -2.91 6.12
C SER A 174 -3.61 -1.77 6.90
N ILE A 175 -4.31 -1.18 7.88
CA ILE A 175 -3.78 -0.09 8.72
C ILE A 175 -2.59 -0.60 9.55
N VAL A 176 -2.71 -1.78 10.16
CA VAL A 176 -1.63 -2.38 10.95
C VAL A 176 -0.39 -2.64 10.08
N LEU A 177 -0.56 -3.20 8.89
CA LEU A 177 0.55 -3.47 7.97
C LEU A 177 1.24 -2.18 7.51
N VAL A 178 0.47 -1.13 7.18
CA VAL A 178 1.06 0.18 6.82
C VAL A 178 1.89 0.72 7.98
N ALA A 179 1.39 0.69 9.22
CA ALA A 179 2.16 1.11 10.40
C ALA A 179 3.47 0.32 10.55
N VAL A 180 3.43 -1.00 10.39
CA VAL A 180 4.63 -1.86 10.44
C VAL A 180 5.63 -1.46 9.34
N PHE A 181 5.18 -1.29 8.10
CA PHE A 181 6.07 -0.88 6.99
C PHE A 181 6.63 0.53 7.16
N MET A 182 5.90 1.44 7.80
CA MET A 182 6.42 2.77 8.15
C MET A 182 7.53 2.70 9.20
N VAL A 183 7.35 1.91 10.25
CA VAL A 183 8.39 1.67 11.26
C VAL A 183 9.64 1.06 10.63
N MET A 184 9.45 0.01 9.81
CA MET A 184 10.57 -0.62 9.08
C MET A 184 11.30 0.37 8.17
N GLY A 185 10.55 1.23 7.46
CA GLY A 185 11.11 2.28 6.61
C GLY A 185 11.95 3.28 7.40
N LYS A 186 11.45 3.75 8.54
CA LYS A 186 12.18 4.70 9.40
C LYS A 186 13.45 4.10 9.99
N ILE A 187 13.42 2.83 10.39
CA ILE A 187 14.62 2.09 10.86
C ILE A 187 15.65 1.94 9.74
N ALA A 188 15.19 1.61 8.53
CA ALA A 188 16.07 1.47 7.37
C ALA A 188 16.79 2.80 7.05
N VAL A 189 16.05 3.91 7.00
CA VAL A 189 16.65 5.25 6.77
C VAL A 189 17.69 5.58 7.84
N LYS A 190 17.39 5.32 9.13
CA LYS A 190 18.32 5.63 10.24
C LYS A 190 19.64 4.83 10.19
N ARG A 191 19.70 3.70 9.49
CA ARG A 191 20.93 2.89 9.33
C ARG A 191 21.88 3.42 8.26
N TYR A 192 21.42 4.32 7.40
CA TYR A 192 22.20 4.88 6.29
C TYR A 192 22.60 6.34 6.51
N VAL A 193 22.13 6.97 7.58
CA VAL A 193 22.55 8.26 8.11
C VAL A 193 23.49 8.05 9.29
#